data_f4e5fe88e5cd2cda1d65196d41504f80
#
_entry.id   f4e5fe88e5cd2cda1d65196d41504f80
#
_cell.length_a   1.000
_cell.length_b   1.000
_cell.length_c   1.000
_cell.angle_alpha   90.00
_cell.angle_beta   90.00
_cell.angle_gamma   90.00
#
_symmetry.space_group_name_H-M   'P 1'
#
loop_
_entity.id
_entity.type
_entity.pdbx_description
1 polymer ?
#
loop_
_entity_poly.entity_id
_entity_poly.type
_entity_poly.pdbx_seq_one_letter_code
_entity_poly.pdbx_strand_id
1 'polypeptide(L)'
;CCCHAAFAFADIGVESIMVNCNPETVSTDYDTSDRLYFEPLTAEDVLELIEVERSTGNLIGVVVQFGGQTPLKLAHALHEDGVPILGTSLDSIDLAEDRERFQVMLHDIGLMQPPNGLARSAEEAAQKADEVGYPVVLRPSYVLGGRGMVIVHDREQLDRYVGEAMRVSGDDPVLIDHYLNRATEVDVDALCDDETVFVAGVLEHIEEAGVHSGDSACSMPPFSLSAEIVAELKRQTEAMARALKVRGLMNVQFAIEEPHSAEPRIFVLEVNPRASRTAPFVAKTIGQPIAAIAAKVMAGVPLKSFGLKDVPYDHIAVKEAVFPFARFAGVDTILGPEMRSTGEVMGLDWKRDGEADMAPAFARAFAKSQIGGGTTLPVKGCAFVSVKDGDKPFIVEAVKTLLAEGFSILATGGTHTYLTEQGLAVGHVKKVLEGRPNIVDAMKNGGVQLVFNTTEGKQALLDSFSLRRTALMMKMPYYTTTAGALAAAQAIGAIKAGELDVRPIQDYG
;
A
#
# COMPACT_ATOMS: atom_id res chain seq x y z
N CYS A 1 4.30 -12.93 -9.86
CA CYS A 1 5.24 -13.75 -9.08
C CYS A 1 5.19 -15.22 -9.50
N CYS A 2 4.00 -15.86 -9.56
CA CYS A 2 3.87 -17.29 -9.86
C CYS A 2 4.54 -17.72 -11.19
N CYS A 3 4.30 -16.99 -12.30
CA CYS A 3 4.94 -17.27 -13.59
C CYS A 3 6.47 -17.21 -13.49
N HIS A 4 7.01 -16.17 -12.88
CA HIS A 4 8.46 -16.03 -12.68
C HIS A 4 9.03 -17.13 -11.78
N ALA A 5 8.25 -17.63 -10.81
CA ALA A 5 8.65 -18.76 -9.99
C ALA A 5 8.70 -20.05 -10.82
N ALA A 6 7.67 -20.33 -11.63
CA ALA A 6 7.63 -21.51 -12.50
C ALA A 6 8.83 -21.54 -13.46
N PHE A 7 9.11 -20.42 -14.14
CA PHE A 7 10.28 -20.31 -15.02
C PHE A 7 11.60 -20.45 -14.27
N ALA A 8 11.68 -19.89 -13.04
CA ALA A 8 12.88 -20.03 -12.22
C ALA A 8 13.15 -21.46 -11.75
N PHE A 9 12.11 -22.25 -11.50
CA PHE A 9 12.24 -23.68 -11.22
C PHE A 9 12.72 -24.45 -12.44
N ALA A 10 12.20 -24.17 -13.63
CA ALA A 10 12.68 -24.77 -14.86
C ALA A 10 14.17 -24.49 -15.11
N ASP A 11 14.64 -23.27 -14.86
CA ASP A 11 16.07 -22.88 -14.96
C ASP A 11 17.00 -23.75 -14.09
N ILE A 12 16.53 -24.30 -12.99
CA ILE A 12 17.30 -25.15 -12.08
C ILE A 12 16.96 -26.64 -12.22
N GLY A 13 16.20 -27.01 -13.29
CA GLY A 13 15.89 -28.40 -13.62
C GLY A 13 14.79 -29.01 -12.73
N VAL A 14 13.92 -28.18 -12.16
CA VAL A 14 12.76 -28.60 -11.35
C VAL A 14 11.47 -28.38 -12.16
N GLU A 15 10.69 -29.46 -12.34
CA GLU A 15 9.35 -29.35 -12.94
C GLU A 15 8.41 -28.60 -12.00
N SER A 16 7.63 -27.67 -12.56
CA SER A 16 6.65 -26.87 -11.84
C SER A 16 5.23 -27.36 -12.11
N ILE A 17 4.45 -27.50 -11.04
CA ILE A 17 3.04 -27.88 -11.10
C ILE A 17 2.23 -26.71 -10.56
N MET A 18 1.40 -26.13 -11.42
CA MET A 18 0.52 -25.02 -11.05
C MET A 18 -0.86 -25.54 -10.68
N VAL A 19 -1.37 -25.10 -9.52
CA VAL A 19 -2.73 -25.37 -9.07
C VAL A 19 -3.47 -24.06 -8.86
N ASN A 20 -4.56 -23.83 -9.58
CA ASN A 20 -5.39 -22.65 -9.43
C ASN A 20 -6.79 -22.90 -10.00
N CYS A 21 -7.83 -22.43 -9.34
CA CYS A 21 -9.21 -22.51 -9.84
C CYS A 21 -9.61 -21.36 -10.79
N ASN A 22 -8.78 -20.34 -10.95
CA ASN A 22 -9.07 -19.18 -11.80
C ASN A 22 -8.41 -19.32 -13.19
N PRO A 23 -9.18 -19.53 -14.27
CA PRO A 23 -8.63 -19.64 -15.62
C PRO A 23 -8.24 -18.29 -16.25
N GLU A 24 -8.62 -17.17 -15.63
CA GLU A 24 -8.41 -15.82 -16.16
C GLU A 24 -7.13 -15.15 -15.60
N THR A 25 -6.12 -15.95 -15.29
CA THR A 25 -4.84 -15.42 -14.78
C THR A 25 -3.65 -15.98 -15.56
N VAL A 26 -2.62 -15.16 -15.78
CA VAL A 26 -1.41 -15.50 -16.58
C VAL A 26 -0.71 -16.75 -16.04
N SER A 27 -0.81 -17.04 -14.73
CA SER A 27 -0.20 -18.24 -14.13
C SER A 27 -0.90 -19.54 -14.54
N THR A 28 -2.08 -19.47 -15.12
CA THR A 28 -2.83 -20.62 -15.66
C THR A 28 -2.82 -20.68 -17.18
N ASP A 29 -1.93 -19.92 -17.83
CA ASP A 29 -1.63 -20.12 -19.25
C ASP A 29 -0.91 -21.47 -19.43
N TYR A 30 -1.24 -22.18 -20.50
CA TYR A 30 -0.81 -23.57 -20.75
C TYR A 30 0.70 -23.74 -20.87
N ASP A 31 1.43 -22.67 -21.11
CA ASP A 31 2.88 -22.63 -21.29
C ASP A 31 3.65 -22.04 -20.09
N THR A 32 2.96 -21.77 -18.99
CA THR A 32 3.59 -21.17 -17.79
C THR A 32 4.28 -22.21 -16.91
N SER A 33 3.69 -23.40 -16.75
CA SER A 33 4.20 -24.48 -15.92
C SER A 33 4.22 -25.80 -16.68
N ASP A 34 5.00 -26.77 -16.19
CA ASP A 34 5.08 -28.10 -16.82
C ASP A 34 3.77 -28.87 -16.71
N ARG A 35 3.02 -28.66 -15.62
CA ARG A 35 1.67 -29.22 -15.40
C ARG A 35 0.76 -28.15 -14.79
N LEU A 36 -0.51 -28.20 -15.20
CA LEU A 36 -1.54 -27.28 -14.74
C LEU A 36 -2.80 -28.05 -14.31
N TYR A 37 -3.26 -27.76 -13.10
CA TYR A 37 -4.50 -28.30 -12.54
C TYR A 37 -5.47 -27.16 -12.22
N PHE A 38 -6.70 -27.24 -12.76
CA PHE A 38 -7.79 -26.32 -12.44
C PHE A 38 -8.64 -26.91 -11.31
N GLU A 39 -8.11 -26.81 -10.08
CA GLU A 39 -8.77 -27.34 -8.90
C GLU A 39 -8.92 -26.27 -7.83
N PRO A 40 -9.92 -26.38 -6.95
CA PRO A 40 -10.03 -25.52 -5.78
C PRO A 40 -8.79 -25.63 -4.89
N LEU A 41 -8.41 -24.52 -4.26
CA LEU A 41 -7.33 -24.51 -3.29
C LEU A 41 -7.85 -24.91 -1.89
N THR A 42 -8.47 -26.10 -1.81
CA THR A 42 -8.88 -26.75 -0.55
C THR A 42 -7.84 -27.80 -0.15
N ALA A 43 -7.80 -28.17 1.13
CA ALA A 43 -6.88 -29.20 1.60
C ALA A 43 -7.15 -30.55 0.91
N GLU A 44 -8.43 -30.92 0.78
CA GLU A 44 -8.86 -32.17 0.15
C GLU A 44 -8.35 -32.27 -1.29
N ASP A 45 -8.69 -31.29 -2.14
CA ASP A 45 -8.33 -31.33 -3.56
C ASP A 45 -6.81 -31.30 -3.77
N VAL A 46 -6.10 -30.48 -2.99
CA VAL A 46 -4.64 -30.31 -3.13
C VAL A 46 -3.88 -31.55 -2.63
N LEU A 47 -4.32 -32.20 -1.56
CA LEU A 47 -3.68 -33.44 -1.06
C LEU A 47 -3.88 -34.59 -2.02
N GLU A 48 -5.08 -34.81 -2.60
CA GLU A 48 -5.34 -35.81 -3.61
C GLU A 48 -4.47 -35.60 -4.86
N LEU A 49 -4.32 -34.34 -5.30
CA LEU A 49 -3.44 -34.00 -6.42
C LEU A 49 -1.98 -34.38 -6.10
N ILE A 50 -1.51 -34.05 -4.89
CA ILE A 50 -0.15 -34.37 -4.44
C ILE A 50 0.09 -35.88 -4.45
N GLU A 51 -0.88 -36.71 -4.03
CA GLU A 51 -0.74 -38.16 -4.08
C GLU A 51 -0.63 -38.67 -5.53
N VAL A 52 -1.39 -38.12 -6.47
CA VAL A 52 -1.25 -38.44 -7.89
C VAL A 52 0.15 -38.11 -8.40
N GLU A 53 0.67 -36.94 -8.09
CA GLU A 53 2.01 -36.50 -8.53
C GLU A 53 3.14 -37.30 -7.88
N ARG A 54 3.02 -37.62 -6.60
CA ARG A 54 3.95 -38.54 -5.90
C ARG A 54 4.06 -39.90 -6.54
N SER A 55 2.96 -40.41 -7.12
CA SER A 55 2.94 -41.71 -7.78
C SER A 55 3.76 -41.74 -9.09
N THR A 56 4.02 -40.58 -9.68
CA THR A 56 4.66 -40.44 -11.01
C THR A 56 6.05 -39.80 -10.93
N GLY A 57 6.40 -39.17 -9.83
CA GLY A 57 7.64 -38.44 -9.69
C GLY A 57 8.10 -38.27 -8.25
N ASN A 58 9.22 -37.55 -8.08
CA ASN A 58 9.75 -37.17 -6.78
C ASN A 58 9.30 -35.76 -6.42
N LEU A 59 8.32 -35.63 -5.53
CA LEU A 59 7.86 -34.35 -5.03
C LEU A 59 8.93 -33.71 -4.15
N ILE A 60 9.46 -32.57 -4.54
CA ILE A 60 10.43 -31.78 -3.76
C ILE A 60 9.70 -31.01 -2.65
N GLY A 61 8.53 -30.45 -2.93
CA GLY A 61 7.71 -29.73 -1.97
C GLY A 61 6.70 -28.77 -2.61
N VAL A 62 6.01 -28.02 -1.79
CA VAL A 62 4.97 -27.07 -2.19
C VAL A 62 5.36 -25.66 -1.78
N VAL A 63 5.17 -24.70 -2.68
CA VAL A 63 5.33 -23.26 -2.41
C VAL A 63 3.97 -22.64 -2.14
N VAL A 64 3.75 -22.17 -0.92
CA VAL A 64 2.49 -21.53 -0.49
C VAL A 64 2.57 -20.00 -0.42
N GLN A 65 3.74 -19.41 -0.66
CA GLN A 65 4.01 -17.99 -0.39
C GLN A 65 3.80 -17.04 -1.58
N PHE A 66 3.40 -17.52 -2.77
CA PHE A 66 3.23 -16.67 -3.96
C PHE A 66 1.77 -16.35 -4.34
N GLY A 67 0.80 -17.00 -3.73
CA GLY A 67 -0.64 -16.88 -4.05
C GLY A 67 -1.46 -16.04 -3.04
N GLY A 68 -0.83 -15.21 -2.23
CA GLY A 68 -1.52 -14.47 -1.15
C GLY A 68 -1.92 -15.39 0.01
N GLN A 69 -3.02 -15.07 0.69
CA GLN A 69 -3.47 -15.80 1.89
C GLN A 69 -4.12 -17.16 1.59
N THR A 70 -4.68 -17.37 0.39
CA THR A 70 -5.41 -18.62 0.09
C THR A 70 -4.50 -19.84 0.14
N PRO A 71 -3.36 -19.92 -0.57
CA PRO A 71 -2.45 -21.04 -0.43
C PRO A 71 -1.75 -21.12 0.93
N LEU A 72 -1.53 -20.01 1.65
CA LEU A 72 -0.98 -20.04 3.00
C LEU A 72 -1.86 -20.84 3.97
N LYS A 73 -3.18 -20.78 3.84
CA LYS A 73 -4.12 -21.56 4.67
C LYS A 73 -3.99 -23.07 4.50
N LEU A 74 -3.36 -23.54 3.41
CA LEU A 74 -3.08 -24.96 3.19
C LEU A 74 -1.86 -25.46 3.98
N ALA A 75 -1.02 -24.55 4.51
CA ALA A 75 0.26 -24.90 5.10
C ALA A 75 0.13 -25.93 6.25
N HIS A 76 -0.89 -25.77 7.11
CA HIS A 76 -1.15 -26.72 8.19
C HIS A 76 -1.51 -28.11 7.68
N ALA A 77 -2.49 -28.22 6.78
CA ALA A 77 -2.90 -29.52 6.22
C ALA A 77 -1.76 -30.20 5.46
N LEU A 78 -0.99 -29.45 4.68
CA LEU A 78 0.18 -29.96 3.99
C LEU A 78 1.25 -30.49 4.97
N HIS A 79 1.50 -29.75 6.04
CA HIS A 79 2.47 -30.15 7.06
C HIS A 79 2.03 -31.41 7.82
N GLU A 80 0.75 -31.52 8.19
CA GLU A 80 0.15 -32.69 8.87
C GLU A 80 0.24 -33.93 8.01
N ASP A 81 0.10 -33.81 6.68
CA ASP A 81 0.25 -34.91 5.70
C ASP A 81 1.73 -35.19 5.34
N GLY A 82 2.68 -34.52 5.97
CA GLY A 82 4.11 -34.71 5.73
C GLY A 82 4.59 -34.19 4.36
N VAL A 83 3.87 -33.25 3.76
CA VAL A 83 4.29 -32.57 2.53
C VAL A 83 5.30 -31.48 2.84
N PRO A 84 6.51 -31.51 2.23
CA PRO A 84 7.50 -30.46 2.45
C PRO A 84 6.99 -29.09 1.96
N ILE A 85 7.05 -28.09 2.81
CA ILE A 85 6.79 -26.69 2.43
C ILE A 85 8.14 -26.07 2.08
N LEU A 86 8.26 -25.56 0.84
CA LEU A 86 9.45 -24.84 0.38
C LEU A 86 9.34 -23.37 0.78
N GLY A 87 10.45 -22.82 1.29
CA GLY A 87 10.50 -21.42 1.74
C GLY A 87 10.45 -21.30 3.26
N THR A 88 9.71 -20.31 3.76
CA THR A 88 9.57 -20.05 5.21
C THR A 88 8.79 -21.19 5.88
N SER A 89 9.24 -21.63 7.05
CA SER A 89 8.61 -22.73 7.79
C SER A 89 7.20 -22.39 8.28
N LEU A 90 6.37 -23.41 8.47
CA LEU A 90 5.01 -23.24 9.02
C LEU A 90 5.03 -22.48 10.35
N ASP A 91 5.90 -22.87 11.31
CA ASP A 91 5.99 -22.17 12.61
C ASP A 91 6.35 -20.69 12.47
N SER A 92 7.19 -20.32 11.49
CA SER A 92 7.53 -18.92 11.22
C SER A 92 6.38 -18.15 10.55
N ILE A 93 5.60 -18.82 9.70
CA ILE A 93 4.37 -18.26 9.12
C ILE A 93 3.36 -18.01 10.24
N ASP A 94 3.13 -18.99 11.11
CA ASP A 94 2.23 -18.86 12.26
C ASP A 94 2.69 -17.78 13.25
N LEU A 95 4.00 -17.69 13.51
CA LEU A 95 4.57 -16.63 14.36
C LEU A 95 4.27 -15.23 13.81
N ALA A 96 4.27 -15.07 12.49
CA ALA A 96 3.95 -13.79 11.84
C ALA A 96 2.44 -13.48 11.86
N GLU A 97 1.58 -14.52 11.78
CA GLU A 97 0.12 -14.36 11.74
C GLU A 97 -0.50 -14.30 13.15
N ASP A 98 0.11 -14.98 14.14
CA ASP A 98 -0.33 -14.96 15.54
C ASP A 98 0.09 -13.66 16.23
N ARG A 99 -0.87 -12.84 16.57
CA ARG A 99 -0.64 -11.50 17.10
C ARG A 99 0.09 -11.48 18.45
N GLU A 100 -0.22 -12.43 19.33
CA GLU A 100 0.42 -12.49 20.64
C GLU A 100 1.88 -12.92 20.50
N ARG A 101 2.14 -13.97 19.72
CA ARG A 101 3.51 -14.43 19.42
C ARG A 101 4.32 -13.35 18.68
N PHE A 102 3.70 -12.67 17.71
CA PHE A 102 4.34 -11.59 16.97
C PHE A 102 4.71 -10.40 17.86
N GLN A 103 3.80 -9.99 18.75
CA GLN A 103 4.07 -8.92 19.72
C GLN A 103 5.23 -9.26 20.65
N VAL A 104 5.29 -10.48 21.17
CA VAL A 104 6.41 -10.94 22.02
C VAL A 104 7.72 -10.90 21.21
N MET A 105 7.72 -11.42 19.99
CA MET A 105 8.91 -11.41 19.13
C MET A 105 9.40 -9.98 18.83
N LEU A 106 8.50 -9.03 18.51
CA LEU A 106 8.89 -7.63 18.30
C LEU A 106 9.49 -7.00 19.56
N HIS A 107 8.88 -7.25 20.72
CA HIS A 107 9.41 -6.77 21.99
C HIS A 107 10.82 -7.32 22.25
N ASP A 108 11.05 -8.63 22.01
CA ASP A 108 12.33 -9.28 22.25
C ASP A 108 13.46 -8.73 21.36
N ILE A 109 13.12 -8.27 20.14
CA ILE A 109 14.09 -7.63 19.23
C ILE A 109 14.08 -6.09 19.33
N GLY A 110 13.35 -5.53 20.31
CA GLY A 110 13.35 -4.09 20.62
C GLY A 110 12.63 -3.23 19.58
N LEU A 111 11.61 -3.76 18.89
CA LEU A 111 10.80 -3.03 17.94
C LEU A 111 9.44 -2.64 18.52
N MET A 112 8.86 -1.55 18.03
CA MET A 112 7.61 -1.00 18.53
C MET A 112 6.43 -1.38 17.63
N GLN A 113 5.28 -1.64 18.26
CA GLN A 113 3.97 -1.64 17.62
C GLN A 113 3.14 -0.46 18.13
N PRO A 114 2.11 -0.02 17.38
CA PRO A 114 1.12 0.91 17.93
C PRO A 114 0.55 0.36 19.24
N PRO A 115 0.21 1.21 20.23
CA PRO A 115 -0.54 0.76 21.39
C PRO A 115 -1.78 0.00 20.93
N ASN A 116 -2.00 -1.21 21.47
CA ASN A 116 -3.07 -2.07 20.99
C ASN A 116 -3.65 -2.91 22.11
N GLY A 117 -4.79 -3.55 21.82
CA GLY A 117 -5.44 -4.51 22.70
C GLY A 117 -6.26 -5.52 21.91
N LEU A 118 -6.43 -6.70 22.47
CA LEU A 118 -7.27 -7.75 21.91
C LEU A 118 -8.61 -7.79 22.67
N ALA A 119 -9.70 -8.01 21.95
CA ALA A 119 -11.03 -8.12 22.51
C ALA A 119 -11.79 -9.30 21.88
N ARG A 120 -12.47 -10.07 22.73
CA ARG A 120 -13.34 -11.20 22.33
C ARG A 120 -14.82 -10.90 22.53
N SER A 121 -15.14 -9.74 23.13
CA SER A 121 -16.50 -9.24 23.27
C SER A 121 -16.58 -7.74 22.99
N ALA A 122 -17.78 -7.22 22.79
CA ALA A 122 -18.02 -5.80 22.60
C ALA A 122 -17.64 -4.98 23.85
N GLU A 123 -17.85 -5.55 25.04
CA GLU A 123 -17.51 -4.93 26.32
C GLU A 123 -15.98 -4.83 26.47
N GLU A 124 -15.24 -5.90 26.16
CA GLU A 124 -13.78 -5.88 26.15
C GLU A 124 -13.24 -4.89 25.12
N ALA A 125 -13.85 -4.85 23.93
CA ALA A 125 -13.47 -3.90 22.89
C ALA A 125 -13.60 -2.45 23.35
N ALA A 126 -14.66 -2.16 24.06
CA ALA A 126 -14.90 -0.86 24.63
C ALA A 126 -13.86 -0.47 25.69
N GLN A 127 -13.56 -1.39 26.59
CA GLN A 127 -12.54 -1.17 27.61
C GLN A 127 -11.15 -0.96 26.95
N LYS A 128 -10.80 -1.81 25.98
CA LYS A 128 -9.50 -1.70 25.28
C LYS A 128 -9.38 -0.41 24.47
N ALA A 129 -10.45 0.02 23.79
CA ALA A 129 -10.45 1.28 23.08
C ALA A 129 -10.26 2.49 24.01
N ASP A 130 -10.87 2.45 25.21
CA ASP A 130 -10.68 3.50 26.22
C ASP A 130 -9.24 3.48 26.79
N GLU A 131 -8.62 2.29 26.96
CA GLU A 131 -7.23 2.14 27.42
C GLU A 131 -6.22 2.61 26.35
N VAL A 132 -6.45 2.26 25.09
CA VAL A 132 -5.58 2.59 23.96
C VAL A 132 -5.71 4.05 23.56
N GLY A 133 -6.90 4.62 23.70
CA GLY A 133 -7.22 6.01 23.34
C GLY A 133 -7.66 6.17 21.88
N TYR A 134 -8.78 6.90 21.70
CA TYR A 134 -9.31 7.20 20.36
C TYR A 134 -8.46 8.23 19.59
N PRO A 135 -8.44 8.18 18.24
CA PRO A 135 -9.11 7.19 17.39
C PRO A 135 -8.43 5.83 17.43
N VAL A 136 -9.22 4.76 17.19
CA VAL A 136 -8.71 3.39 17.11
C VAL A 136 -9.10 2.73 15.78
N VAL A 137 -8.31 1.74 15.36
CA VAL A 137 -8.61 0.87 14.22
C VAL A 137 -9.10 -0.47 14.75
N LEU A 138 -10.31 -0.87 14.38
CA LEU A 138 -10.81 -2.22 14.63
C LEU A 138 -10.32 -3.13 13.49
N ARG A 139 -9.61 -4.20 13.82
CA ARG A 139 -9.05 -5.15 12.86
C ARG A 139 -9.52 -6.56 13.20
N PRO A 140 -10.49 -7.13 12.44
CA PRO A 140 -10.85 -8.54 12.57
C PRO A 140 -9.66 -9.44 12.30
N SER A 141 -9.59 -10.61 12.96
CA SER A 141 -8.53 -11.58 12.71
C SER A 141 -8.75 -12.33 11.39
N TYR A 142 -7.66 -12.77 10.76
CA TYR A 142 -7.63 -13.63 9.57
C TYR A 142 -8.47 -13.12 8.37
N VAL A 143 -8.57 -11.80 8.20
CA VAL A 143 -9.28 -11.20 7.07
C VAL A 143 -8.34 -10.88 5.92
N LEU A 144 -8.85 -11.01 4.70
CA LEU A 144 -8.13 -10.68 3.47
C LEU A 144 -8.44 -9.24 3.04
N GLY A 145 -7.39 -8.48 2.70
CA GLY A 145 -7.53 -7.14 2.13
C GLY A 145 -8.23 -6.14 3.03
N GLY A 146 -8.06 -6.24 4.35
CA GLY A 146 -8.63 -5.31 5.33
C GLY A 146 -10.16 -5.39 5.51
N ARG A 147 -10.79 -6.49 5.07
CA ARG A 147 -12.25 -6.65 5.19
C ARG A 147 -12.74 -6.47 6.61
N GLY A 148 -13.74 -5.61 6.79
CA GLY A 148 -14.32 -5.32 8.11
C GLY A 148 -13.43 -4.46 9.02
N MET A 149 -12.28 -3.97 8.53
CA MET A 149 -11.48 -2.98 9.26
C MET A 149 -12.16 -1.63 9.20
N VAL A 150 -12.14 -0.91 10.31
CA VAL A 150 -12.74 0.43 10.40
C VAL A 150 -11.98 1.31 11.38
N ILE A 151 -11.81 2.59 11.02
CA ILE A 151 -11.30 3.62 11.92
C ILE A 151 -12.47 4.18 12.73
N VAL A 152 -12.32 4.19 14.03
CA VAL A 152 -13.34 4.58 15.01
C VAL A 152 -12.81 5.76 15.81
N HIS A 153 -13.52 6.90 15.72
CA HIS A 153 -13.07 8.13 16.35
C HIS A 153 -13.61 8.37 17.77
N ASP A 154 -14.67 7.65 18.15
CA ASP A 154 -15.33 7.79 19.45
C ASP A 154 -16.09 6.53 19.85
N ARG A 155 -16.59 6.52 21.08
CA ARG A 155 -17.36 5.40 21.62
C ARG A 155 -18.65 5.11 20.86
N GLU A 156 -19.35 6.11 20.35
CA GLU A 156 -20.60 5.90 19.60
C GLU A 156 -20.34 5.13 18.29
N GLN A 157 -19.23 5.45 17.62
CA GLN A 157 -18.82 4.71 16.43
C GLN A 157 -18.37 3.29 16.78
N LEU A 158 -17.65 3.10 17.89
CA LEU A 158 -17.25 1.78 18.37
C LEU A 158 -18.49 0.89 18.56
N ASP A 159 -19.49 1.35 19.29
CA ASP A 159 -20.71 0.57 19.59
C ASP A 159 -21.48 0.19 18.31
N ARG A 160 -21.35 0.98 17.24
CA ARG A 160 -21.95 0.70 15.93
C ARG A 160 -21.22 -0.38 15.14
N TYR A 161 -19.89 -0.35 15.13
CA TYR A 161 -19.09 -1.18 14.22
C TYR A 161 -18.51 -2.43 14.87
N VAL A 162 -18.38 -2.47 16.20
CA VAL A 162 -17.81 -3.61 16.92
C VAL A 162 -18.55 -4.92 16.66
N GLY A 163 -19.86 -4.89 16.54
CA GLY A 163 -20.66 -6.07 16.25
C GLY A 163 -20.44 -6.66 14.85
N GLU A 164 -20.07 -5.83 13.87
CA GLU A 164 -19.70 -6.29 12.55
C GLU A 164 -18.28 -6.86 12.55
N ALA A 165 -17.33 -6.18 13.19
CA ALA A 165 -15.96 -6.65 13.32
C ALA A 165 -15.91 -8.02 14.04
N MET A 166 -16.67 -8.20 15.11
CA MET A 166 -16.78 -9.48 15.82
C MET A 166 -17.37 -10.60 14.93
N ARG A 167 -18.41 -10.30 14.14
CA ARG A 167 -19.00 -11.29 13.21
C ARG A 167 -18.02 -11.71 12.10
N VAL A 168 -17.22 -10.77 11.60
CA VAL A 168 -16.20 -11.05 10.58
C VAL A 168 -15.04 -11.85 11.15
N SER A 169 -14.65 -11.59 12.40
CA SER A 169 -13.59 -12.30 13.12
C SER A 169 -14.00 -13.73 13.56
N GLY A 170 -15.32 -13.98 13.74
CA GLY A 170 -15.81 -15.27 14.22
C GLY A 170 -15.42 -15.53 15.68
N ASP A 171 -14.75 -16.67 15.93
CA ASP A 171 -14.26 -17.06 17.26
C ASP A 171 -12.92 -16.40 17.64
N ASP A 172 -12.27 -15.76 16.67
CA ASP A 172 -10.98 -15.09 16.88
C ASP A 172 -11.16 -13.68 17.46
N PRO A 173 -10.18 -13.17 18.22
CA PRO A 173 -10.28 -11.83 18.80
C PRO A 173 -10.22 -10.74 17.72
N VAL A 174 -10.86 -9.61 17.98
CA VAL A 174 -10.68 -8.37 17.24
C VAL A 174 -9.51 -7.59 17.85
N LEU A 175 -8.56 -7.14 17.01
CA LEU A 175 -7.50 -6.24 17.44
C LEU A 175 -8.01 -4.80 17.41
N ILE A 176 -7.60 -4.03 18.41
CA ILE A 176 -7.91 -2.62 18.57
C ILE A 176 -6.58 -1.89 18.64
N ASP A 177 -6.19 -1.26 17.54
CA ASP A 177 -4.94 -0.50 17.44
C ASP A 177 -5.21 0.99 17.63
N HIS A 178 -4.30 1.70 18.30
CA HIS A 178 -4.28 3.15 18.27
C HIS A 178 -4.08 3.64 16.84
N TYR A 179 -4.95 4.52 16.37
CA TYR A 179 -4.79 5.13 15.05
C TYR A 179 -3.69 6.19 15.12
N LEU A 180 -2.62 5.98 14.36
CA LEU A 180 -1.50 6.91 14.30
C LEU A 180 -1.86 8.10 13.42
N ASN A 181 -2.12 9.22 14.07
CA ASN A 181 -2.44 10.46 13.35
C ASN A 181 -1.17 11.07 12.73
N ARG A 182 -1.26 11.53 11.47
CA ARG A 182 -0.13 12.11 10.71
C ARG A 182 1.07 11.18 10.57
N ALA A 183 0.84 9.90 10.54
CA ALA A 183 1.90 8.95 10.23
C ALA A 183 2.06 8.80 8.72
N THR A 184 3.30 8.61 8.28
CA THR A 184 3.62 8.17 6.92
C THR A 184 3.77 6.66 6.95
N GLU A 185 2.99 5.96 6.14
CA GLU A 185 3.16 4.52 5.98
C GLU A 185 4.27 4.20 4.98
N VAL A 186 4.93 3.08 5.21
CA VAL A 186 6.04 2.59 4.39
C VAL A 186 5.94 1.08 4.25
N ASP A 187 5.98 0.59 3.01
CA ASP A 187 6.20 -0.82 2.71
C ASP A 187 7.69 -1.10 2.49
N VAL A 188 8.19 -2.20 3.04
CA VAL A 188 9.57 -2.66 2.79
C VAL A 188 9.53 -4.09 2.31
N ASP A 189 10.01 -4.34 1.09
CA ASP A 189 10.15 -5.68 0.53
C ASP A 189 11.59 -6.18 0.64
N ALA A 190 11.75 -7.43 1.08
CA ALA A 190 13.05 -8.07 1.26
C ALA A 190 13.08 -9.48 0.70
N LEU A 191 14.28 -9.89 0.29
CA LEU A 191 14.68 -11.26 -0.02
C LEU A 191 15.53 -11.81 1.11
N CYS A 192 15.25 -13.02 1.55
CA CYS A 192 15.92 -13.61 2.70
C CYS A 192 16.26 -15.09 2.49
N ASP A 193 17.37 -15.50 3.07
CA ASP A 193 17.69 -16.89 3.37
C ASP A 193 18.25 -16.99 4.80
N ASP A 194 18.76 -18.15 5.20
CA ASP A 194 19.24 -18.37 6.55
C ASP A 194 20.46 -17.49 6.93
N GLU A 195 21.21 -16.98 5.93
CA GLU A 195 22.45 -16.22 6.13
C GLU A 195 22.33 -14.75 5.73
N THR A 196 21.56 -14.46 4.68
CA THR A 196 21.56 -13.17 3.99
C THR A 196 20.16 -12.57 3.97
N VAL A 197 20.07 -11.27 4.21
CA VAL A 197 18.87 -10.46 3.99
C VAL A 197 19.23 -9.34 3.00
N PHE A 198 18.45 -9.21 1.96
CA PHE A 198 18.56 -8.12 0.98
C PHE A 198 17.26 -7.33 0.97
N VAL A 199 17.30 -6.08 1.42
CA VAL A 199 16.16 -5.16 1.32
C VAL A 199 16.08 -4.67 -0.12
N ALA A 200 15.07 -5.15 -0.84
CA ALA A 200 14.87 -4.87 -2.26
C ALA A 200 14.27 -3.49 -2.51
N GLY A 201 13.45 -2.99 -1.60
CA GLY A 201 12.83 -1.68 -1.76
C GLY A 201 12.20 -1.15 -0.49
N VAL A 202 12.23 0.18 -0.34
CA VAL A 202 11.53 0.95 0.68
C VAL A 202 10.58 1.89 -0.06
N LEU A 203 9.28 1.74 0.16
CA LEU A 203 8.21 2.44 -0.55
C LEU A 203 7.49 3.38 0.40
N GLU A 204 7.60 4.68 0.18
CA GLU A 204 6.88 5.69 0.95
C GLU A 204 5.49 5.93 0.36
N HIS A 205 4.45 5.85 1.19
CA HIS A 205 3.08 6.12 0.78
C HIS A 205 2.81 7.62 0.65
N ILE A 206 2.03 7.99 -0.37
CA ILE A 206 1.56 9.36 -0.61
C ILE A 206 0.19 9.57 0.04
N GLU A 207 -0.58 8.48 0.22
CA GLU A 207 -1.86 8.50 0.91
C GLU A 207 -1.70 8.60 2.44
N GLU A 208 -2.80 8.94 3.14
CA GLU A 208 -2.81 8.95 4.60
C GLU A 208 -2.62 7.54 5.19
N ALA A 209 -2.01 7.47 6.38
CA ALA A 209 -1.96 6.25 7.16
C ALA A 209 -3.37 5.68 7.41
N GLY A 210 -3.50 4.36 7.33
CA GLY A 210 -4.78 3.66 7.43
C GLY A 210 -5.47 3.39 6.08
N VAL A 211 -4.90 3.83 4.95
CA VAL A 211 -5.30 3.38 3.62
C VAL A 211 -4.57 2.08 3.29
N HIS A 212 -5.29 1.09 2.76
CA HIS A 212 -4.68 -0.19 2.38
C HIS A 212 -3.52 0.01 1.40
N SER A 213 -2.39 -0.66 1.62
CA SER A 213 -1.17 -0.50 0.81
C SER A 213 -1.38 -0.74 -0.70
N GLY A 214 -2.31 -1.62 -1.07
CA GLY A 214 -2.72 -1.84 -2.46
C GLY A 214 -3.41 -0.64 -3.11
N ASP A 215 -4.04 0.21 -2.30
CA ASP A 215 -4.79 1.39 -2.75
C ASP A 215 -3.96 2.68 -2.67
N SER A 216 -2.84 2.66 -1.95
CA SER A 216 -1.96 3.81 -1.80
C SER A 216 -1.07 4.02 -3.02
N ALA A 217 -0.97 5.26 -3.48
CA ALA A 217 0.14 5.68 -4.31
C ALA A 217 1.43 5.64 -3.48
N CYS A 218 2.52 5.12 -4.06
CA CYS A 218 3.78 4.97 -3.35
C CYS A 218 4.95 5.39 -4.22
N SER A 219 5.98 5.95 -3.58
CA SER A 219 7.24 6.31 -4.22
C SER A 219 8.38 5.39 -3.78
N MET A 220 9.23 4.99 -4.71
CA MET A 220 10.47 4.27 -4.47
C MET A 220 11.60 4.84 -5.34
N PRO A 221 12.73 5.29 -4.73
CA PRO A 221 12.96 5.39 -3.29
C PRO A 221 11.99 6.38 -2.60
N PRO A 222 11.96 6.41 -1.26
CA PRO A 222 11.24 7.42 -0.49
C PRO A 222 11.56 8.84 -0.97
N PHE A 223 10.54 9.70 -1.05
CA PHE A 223 10.68 11.05 -1.58
C PHE A 223 10.79 12.12 -0.50
N SER A 224 10.30 11.85 0.72
CA SER A 224 10.28 12.81 1.83
C SER A 224 11.02 12.35 3.08
N LEU A 225 11.31 11.05 3.21
CA LEU A 225 11.97 10.48 4.38
C LEU A 225 13.47 10.70 4.36
N SER A 226 14.05 10.96 5.54
CA SER A 226 15.50 11.12 5.68
C SER A 226 16.26 9.80 5.48
N ALA A 227 17.55 9.90 5.14
CA ALA A 227 18.41 8.74 4.97
C ALA A 227 18.54 7.91 6.27
N GLU A 228 18.49 8.56 7.42
CA GLU A 228 18.56 7.94 8.74
C GLU A 228 17.32 7.07 9.00
N ILE A 229 16.12 7.58 8.66
CA ILE A 229 14.87 6.81 8.78
C ILE A 229 14.91 5.62 7.83
N VAL A 230 15.32 5.80 6.58
CA VAL A 230 15.44 4.70 5.61
C VAL A 230 16.42 3.63 6.09
N ALA A 231 17.57 4.03 6.65
CA ALA A 231 18.53 3.11 7.21
C ALA A 231 17.97 2.32 8.41
N GLU A 232 17.21 2.99 9.27
CA GLU A 232 16.57 2.34 10.42
C GLU A 232 15.46 1.37 9.99
N LEU A 233 14.64 1.70 8.98
CA LEU A 233 13.65 0.78 8.40
C LEU A 233 14.30 -0.47 7.84
N LYS A 234 15.42 -0.33 7.11
CA LYS A 234 16.21 -1.48 6.62
C LYS A 234 16.72 -2.34 7.77
N ARG A 235 17.31 -1.73 8.80
CA ARG A 235 17.81 -2.43 9.99
C ARG A 235 16.69 -3.21 10.70
N GLN A 236 15.52 -2.60 10.89
CA GLN A 236 14.38 -3.25 11.53
C GLN A 236 13.84 -4.41 10.69
N THR A 237 13.76 -4.25 9.36
CA THR A 237 13.39 -5.31 8.42
C THR A 237 14.34 -6.50 8.49
N GLU A 238 15.67 -6.26 8.52
CA GLU A 238 16.67 -7.31 8.68
C GLU A 238 16.52 -8.06 10.02
N ALA A 239 16.27 -7.33 11.12
CA ALA A 239 16.07 -7.94 12.44
C ALA A 239 14.85 -8.88 12.44
N MET A 240 13.72 -8.44 11.86
CA MET A 240 12.52 -9.28 11.73
C MET A 240 12.72 -10.49 10.83
N ALA A 241 13.38 -10.31 9.68
CA ALA A 241 13.67 -11.42 8.76
C ALA A 241 14.47 -12.54 9.44
N ARG A 242 15.46 -12.17 10.27
CA ARG A 242 16.26 -13.13 11.05
C ARG A 242 15.47 -13.78 12.18
N ALA A 243 14.66 -13.01 12.92
CA ALA A 243 13.82 -13.52 14.00
C ALA A 243 12.77 -14.53 13.49
N LEU A 244 12.16 -14.23 12.35
CA LEU A 244 11.18 -15.08 11.67
C LEU A 244 11.81 -16.17 10.80
N LYS A 245 13.14 -16.21 10.66
CA LYS A 245 13.87 -17.18 9.81
C LYS A 245 13.27 -17.25 8.41
N VAL A 246 12.98 -16.11 7.83
CA VAL A 246 12.32 -16.02 6.51
C VAL A 246 13.21 -16.62 5.43
N ARG A 247 12.60 -17.40 4.54
CA ARG A 247 13.24 -17.90 3.34
C ARG A 247 12.37 -17.58 2.11
N GLY A 248 12.88 -16.75 1.22
CA GLY A 248 12.18 -16.20 0.06
C GLY A 248 11.83 -14.72 0.24
N LEU A 249 10.61 -14.33 -0.05
CA LEU A 249 10.12 -12.95 0.06
C LEU A 249 9.49 -12.66 1.42
N MET A 250 9.71 -11.44 1.88
CA MET A 250 9.05 -10.84 3.04
C MET A 250 8.67 -9.40 2.72
N ASN A 251 7.49 -9.00 3.18
CA ASN A 251 7.05 -7.60 3.18
C ASN A 251 6.78 -7.17 4.63
N VAL A 252 7.21 -5.97 4.97
CA VAL A 252 6.94 -5.34 6.27
C VAL A 252 6.24 -4.01 6.03
N GLN A 253 5.15 -3.78 6.75
CA GLN A 253 4.47 -2.49 6.77
C GLN A 253 4.82 -1.74 8.05
N PHE A 254 5.28 -0.51 7.89
CA PHE A 254 5.62 0.41 8.96
C PHE A 254 4.72 1.64 8.92
N ALA A 255 4.56 2.28 10.07
CA ALA A 255 4.06 3.64 10.17
C ALA A 255 5.08 4.49 10.93
N ILE A 256 5.39 5.66 10.40
CA ILE A 256 6.33 6.59 11.00
C ILE A 256 5.53 7.81 11.48
N GLU A 257 5.40 7.95 12.77
CA GLU A 257 4.75 9.11 13.37
C GLU A 257 5.71 10.27 13.41
N GLU A 258 5.23 11.45 12.98
CA GLU A 258 6.01 12.69 12.91
C GLU A 258 7.37 12.54 12.17
N PRO A 259 7.37 12.03 10.91
CA PRO A 259 8.62 11.67 10.19
C PRO A 259 9.59 12.81 10.00
N HIS A 260 9.14 14.07 10.12
CA HIS A 260 9.97 15.29 9.98
C HIS A 260 10.34 15.95 11.31
N SER A 261 10.00 15.30 12.44
CA SER A 261 10.40 15.78 13.78
C SER A 261 11.85 15.42 14.11
N ALA A 262 12.35 15.94 15.23
CA ALA A 262 13.68 15.56 15.73
C ALA A 262 13.74 14.11 16.25
N GLU A 263 12.60 13.54 16.65
CA GLU A 263 12.48 12.19 17.23
C GLU A 263 11.31 11.44 16.58
N PRO A 264 11.45 11.01 15.31
CA PRO A 264 10.40 10.24 14.64
C PRO A 264 10.23 8.87 15.31
N ARG A 265 8.98 8.41 15.44
CA ARG A 265 8.67 7.09 16.02
C ARG A 265 8.27 6.13 14.91
N ILE A 266 8.98 5.00 14.82
CA ILE A 266 8.72 3.95 13.81
C ILE A 266 7.96 2.80 14.47
N PHE A 267 6.82 2.46 13.94
CA PHE A 267 5.97 1.36 14.40
C PHE A 267 5.84 0.29 13.31
N VAL A 268 5.98 -0.98 13.71
CA VAL A 268 5.65 -2.12 12.85
C VAL A 268 4.16 -2.34 12.88
N LEU A 269 3.50 -2.31 11.72
CA LEU A 269 2.07 -2.58 11.57
C LEU A 269 1.80 -4.06 11.35
N GLU A 270 2.50 -4.66 10.39
CA GLU A 270 2.41 -6.09 10.09
C GLU A 270 3.64 -6.59 9.33
N VAL A 271 3.86 -7.90 9.36
CA VAL A 271 4.84 -8.58 8.53
C VAL A 271 4.14 -9.70 7.74
N ASN A 272 4.52 -9.81 6.48
CA ASN A 272 4.02 -10.85 5.59
C ASN A 272 5.21 -11.66 5.05
N PRO A 273 5.51 -12.88 5.58
CA PRO A 273 6.61 -13.72 5.10
C PRO A 273 6.23 -14.40 3.77
N ARG A 274 5.83 -13.62 2.78
CA ARG A 274 5.36 -14.03 1.47
C ARG A 274 5.51 -12.91 0.44
N ALA A 275 5.26 -13.21 -0.83
CA ALA A 275 5.18 -12.20 -1.87
C ALA A 275 4.06 -11.19 -1.58
N SER A 276 4.44 -9.92 -1.57
CA SER A 276 3.54 -8.77 -1.48
C SER A 276 2.97 -8.39 -2.84
N ARG A 277 2.01 -7.49 -2.84
CA ARG A 277 1.53 -6.84 -4.06
C ARG A 277 2.55 -5.86 -4.63
N THR A 278 3.39 -5.29 -3.77
CA THR A 278 4.46 -4.36 -4.15
C THR A 278 5.66 -5.04 -4.81
N ALA A 279 5.84 -6.36 -4.61
CA ALA A 279 7.00 -7.09 -5.16
C ALA A 279 7.18 -6.94 -6.68
N PRO A 280 6.14 -6.98 -7.54
CA PRO A 280 6.32 -6.73 -8.98
C PRO A 280 6.76 -5.30 -9.31
N PHE A 281 6.27 -4.32 -8.55
CA PHE A 281 6.68 -2.92 -8.70
C PHE A 281 8.14 -2.74 -8.29
N VAL A 282 8.53 -3.28 -7.13
CA VAL A 282 9.93 -3.27 -6.64
C VAL A 282 10.85 -3.92 -7.65
N ALA A 283 10.50 -5.13 -8.14
CA ALA A 283 11.29 -5.85 -9.14
C ALA A 283 11.58 -5.02 -10.39
N LYS A 284 10.56 -4.32 -10.89
CA LYS A 284 10.69 -3.44 -12.06
C LYS A 284 11.52 -2.19 -11.76
N THR A 285 11.36 -1.62 -10.57
CA THR A 285 12.10 -0.43 -10.17
C THR A 285 13.60 -0.71 -10.05
N ILE A 286 13.99 -1.85 -9.48
CA ILE A 286 15.42 -2.18 -9.30
C ILE A 286 16.03 -2.99 -10.46
N GLY A 287 15.22 -3.35 -11.47
CA GLY A 287 15.69 -4.17 -12.59
C GLY A 287 16.09 -5.60 -12.18
N GLN A 288 15.61 -6.11 -11.04
CA GLN A 288 15.95 -7.44 -10.53
C GLN A 288 14.72 -8.35 -10.45
N PRO A 289 14.78 -9.60 -10.92
CA PRO A 289 13.66 -10.53 -10.92
C PRO A 289 13.45 -11.16 -9.53
N ILE A 290 13.10 -10.36 -8.50
CA ILE A 290 13.07 -10.79 -7.09
C ILE A 290 12.17 -12.00 -6.84
N ALA A 291 11.07 -12.18 -7.57
CA ALA A 291 10.22 -13.35 -7.44
C ALA A 291 10.89 -14.63 -7.96
N ALA A 292 11.64 -14.55 -9.06
CA ALA A 292 12.43 -15.66 -9.58
C ALA A 292 13.58 -16.02 -8.64
N ILE A 293 14.26 -15.00 -8.10
CA ILE A 293 15.32 -15.19 -7.10
C ILE A 293 14.76 -15.88 -5.85
N ALA A 294 13.64 -15.39 -5.33
CA ALA A 294 12.97 -15.98 -4.17
C ALA A 294 12.60 -17.46 -4.39
N ALA A 295 12.07 -17.79 -5.57
CA ALA A 295 11.74 -19.19 -5.91
C ALA A 295 12.98 -20.09 -5.87
N LYS A 296 14.09 -19.63 -6.44
CA LYS A 296 15.37 -20.38 -6.39
C LYS A 296 15.91 -20.50 -4.96
N VAL A 297 15.76 -19.45 -4.13
CA VAL A 297 16.14 -19.49 -2.71
C VAL A 297 15.28 -20.49 -1.93
N MET A 298 13.96 -20.52 -2.18
CA MET A 298 13.06 -21.52 -1.58
C MET A 298 13.44 -22.95 -1.97
N ALA A 299 13.97 -23.14 -3.18
CA ALA A 299 14.51 -24.43 -3.65
C ALA A 299 15.95 -24.73 -3.13
N GLY A 300 16.53 -23.87 -2.29
CA GLY A 300 17.82 -24.10 -1.64
C GLY A 300 19.03 -23.42 -2.29
N VAL A 301 18.84 -22.57 -3.31
CA VAL A 301 19.93 -21.79 -3.89
C VAL A 301 20.30 -20.64 -2.93
N PRO A 302 21.56 -20.50 -2.49
CA PRO A 302 21.92 -19.43 -1.56
C PRO A 302 21.72 -18.04 -2.14
N LEU A 303 21.08 -17.12 -1.38
CA LEU A 303 20.79 -15.76 -1.83
C LEU A 303 22.05 -14.98 -2.23
N LYS A 304 23.15 -15.19 -1.53
CA LYS A 304 24.47 -14.58 -1.85
C LYS A 304 24.99 -14.88 -3.25
N SER A 305 24.55 -16.00 -3.87
CA SER A 305 25.01 -16.41 -5.21
C SER A 305 24.48 -15.48 -6.31
N PHE A 306 23.43 -14.70 -6.06
CA PHE A 306 22.87 -13.75 -7.02
C PHE A 306 23.62 -12.42 -7.08
N GLY A 307 24.53 -12.16 -6.13
CA GLY A 307 25.37 -10.95 -6.14
C GLY A 307 24.59 -9.64 -6.04
N LEU A 308 23.42 -9.66 -5.41
CA LEU A 308 22.57 -8.49 -5.20
C LEU A 308 23.33 -7.41 -4.41
N LYS A 309 23.16 -6.16 -4.81
CA LYS A 309 23.82 -5.01 -4.19
C LYS A 309 22.79 -3.94 -3.87
N ASP A 310 22.91 -3.34 -2.70
CA ASP A 310 22.20 -2.11 -2.35
C ASP A 310 22.94 -0.93 -3.02
N VAL A 311 22.44 -0.48 -4.16
CA VAL A 311 23.01 0.66 -4.90
C VAL A 311 22.03 1.82 -4.89
N PRO A 312 22.51 3.07 -4.75
CA PRO A 312 21.65 4.24 -4.89
C PRO A 312 21.01 4.26 -6.28
N TYR A 313 19.71 4.58 -6.34
CA TYR A 313 19.02 4.78 -7.59
C TYR A 313 19.24 6.20 -8.09
N ASP A 314 19.44 6.35 -9.40
CA ASP A 314 19.43 7.64 -10.11
C ASP A 314 18.05 7.96 -10.70
N HIS A 315 17.07 7.10 -10.45
CA HIS A 315 15.69 7.20 -10.87
C HIS A 315 14.72 7.04 -9.67
N ILE A 316 13.50 7.45 -9.89
CA ILE A 316 12.40 7.30 -8.95
C ILE A 316 11.19 6.72 -9.66
N ALA A 317 10.52 5.80 -9.01
CA ALA A 317 9.30 5.18 -9.49
C ALA A 317 8.12 5.56 -8.59
N VAL A 318 6.96 5.78 -9.18
CA VAL A 318 5.70 6.01 -8.48
C VAL A 318 4.71 4.94 -8.90
N LYS A 319 4.21 4.19 -7.93
CA LYS A 319 3.07 3.28 -8.08
C LYS A 319 1.78 4.07 -7.91
N GLU A 320 0.81 3.86 -8.79
CA GLU A 320 -0.53 4.42 -8.67
C GLU A 320 -1.57 3.31 -8.75
N ALA A 321 -2.60 3.35 -7.89
CA ALA A 321 -3.67 2.36 -7.88
C ALA A 321 -4.74 2.69 -8.93
N VAL A 322 -5.33 1.65 -9.52
CA VAL A 322 -6.43 1.80 -10.48
C VAL A 322 -7.74 1.38 -9.83
N PHE A 323 -8.72 2.29 -9.81
CA PHE A 323 -10.00 2.09 -9.14
C PHE A 323 -11.16 1.96 -10.13
N PRO A 324 -12.06 0.97 -9.96
CA PRO A 324 -13.22 0.78 -10.81
C PRO A 324 -14.44 1.62 -10.38
N PHE A 325 -14.27 2.66 -9.56
CA PHE A 325 -15.37 3.42 -8.94
C PHE A 325 -16.43 3.91 -9.93
N ALA A 326 -16.01 4.32 -11.14
CA ALA A 326 -16.93 4.79 -12.17
C ALA A 326 -17.89 3.71 -12.69
N ARG A 327 -17.58 2.41 -12.47
CA ARG A 327 -18.40 1.27 -12.91
C ARG A 327 -19.49 0.91 -11.90
N PHE A 328 -19.40 1.38 -10.66
CA PHE A 328 -20.31 1.03 -9.57
C PHE A 328 -21.10 2.25 -9.11
N ALA A 329 -22.40 2.26 -9.38
CA ALA A 329 -23.27 3.36 -8.97
C ALA A 329 -23.38 3.42 -7.44
N GLY A 330 -23.17 4.60 -6.87
CA GLY A 330 -23.35 4.85 -5.42
C GLY A 330 -22.15 4.53 -4.53
N VAL A 331 -21.06 4.02 -5.08
CA VAL A 331 -19.81 3.79 -4.29
C VAL A 331 -19.17 5.13 -3.95
N ASP A 332 -18.74 5.28 -2.70
CA ASP A 332 -17.90 6.40 -2.26
C ASP A 332 -16.42 6.15 -2.65
N THR A 333 -15.73 7.22 -3.02
CA THR A 333 -14.32 7.18 -3.42
C THR A 333 -13.34 7.30 -2.25
N ILE A 334 -13.84 7.33 -1.01
CA ILE A 334 -12.98 7.35 0.18
C ILE A 334 -12.19 6.06 0.24
N LEU A 335 -10.89 6.21 0.39
CA LEU A 335 -9.97 5.12 0.67
C LEU A 335 -9.93 4.84 2.18
N GLY A 336 -9.57 3.63 2.53
CA GLY A 336 -9.49 3.18 3.91
C GLY A 336 -8.75 1.85 4.01
N PRO A 337 -8.84 1.16 5.12
CA PRO A 337 -8.09 -0.07 5.34
C PRO A 337 -8.55 -1.25 4.48
N GLU A 338 -9.76 -1.20 3.89
CA GLU A 338 -10.25 -2.21 2.96
C GLU A 338 -9.83 -1.89 1.52
N MET A 339 -9.19 -2.85 0.86
CA MET A 339 -8.71 -2.69 -0.51
C MET A 339 -9.83 -2.59 -1.54
N ARG A 340 -9.75 -1.59 -2.42
CA ARG A 340 -10.74 -1.28 -3.49
C ARG A 340 -10.15 -1.24 -4.89
N SER A 341 -8.84 -1.20 -5.03
CA SER A 341 -8.16 -1.19 -6.32
C SER A 341 -8.30 -2.53 -7.06
N THR A 342 -8.28 -2.47 -8.38
CA THR A 342 -8.33 -3.65 -9.26
C THR A 342 -7.05 -3.86 -10.05
N GLY A 343 -6.11 -2.94 -9.95
CA GLY A 343 -4.81 -2.99 -10.61
C GLY A 343 -3.93 -1.84 -10.18
N GLU A 344 -2.73 -1.82 -10.71
CA GLU A 344 -1.74 -0.77 -10.45
C GLU A 344 -0.99 -0.41 -11.72
N VAL A 345 -0.50 0.82 -11.78
CA VAL A 345 0.35 1.35 -12.84
C VAL A 345 1.58 1.98 -12.25
N MET A 346 2.59 2.23 -13.10
CA MET A 346 3.87 2.75 -12.70
C MET A 346 4.25 3.96 -13.55
N GLY A 347 4.69 5.03 -12.90
CA GLY A 347 5.44 6.12 -13.53
C GLY A 347 6.89 6.04 -13.08
N LEU A 348 7.84 6.30 -13.98
CA LEU A 348 9.26 6.19 -13.70
C LEU A 348 10.03 7.29 -14.43
N ASP A 349 10.93 7.98 -13.72
CA ASP A 349 11.80 8.99 -14.28
C ASP A 349 13.12 9.06 -13.51
N TRP A 350 14.18 9.55 -14.13
CA TRP A 350 15.48 9.71 -13.51
C TRP A 350 15.85 11.16 -13.29
N LYS A 351 16.80 11.35 -12.41
CA LYS A 351 17.43 12.65 -12.18
C LYS A 351 18.21 13.06 -13.43
N ARG A 352 17.93 14.24 -13.95
CA ARG A 352 18.62 14.78 -15.12
C ARG A 352 19.85 15.57 -14.72
N ASP A 353 20.79 15.70 -15.65
CA ASP A 353 21.96 16.56 -15.46
C ASP A 353 21.57 17.99 -15.11
N GLY A 354 22.13 18.50 -14.05
CA GLY A 354 21.86 19.86 -13.54
C GLY A 354 20.73 19.96 -12.50
N GLU A 355 19.95 18.91 -12.26
CA GLU A 355 18.98 18.88 -11.17
C GLU A 355 19.70 18.69 -9.80
N ALA A 356 19.31 19.47 -8.79
CA ALA A 356 19.95 19.42 -7.48
C ALA A 356 19.64 18.11 -6.73
N ASP A 357 18.39 17.66 -6.82
CA ASP A 357 17.85 16.51 -6.10
C ASP A 357 16.86 15.70 -6.97
N MET A 358 16.13 14.78 -6.35
CA MET A 358 15.17 13.91 -7.03
C MET A 358 13.77 14.51 -7.18
N ALA A 359 13.48 15.70 -6.64
CA ALA A 359 12.13 16.27 -6.67
C ALA A 359 11.59 16.49 -8.10
N PRO A 360 12.37 16.98 -9.08
CA PRO A 360 11.88 17.07 -10.45
C PRO A 360 11.60 15.71 -11.09
N ALA A 361 12.44 14.69 -10.82
CA ALA A 361 12.21 13.32 -11.29
C ALA A 361 10.94 12.72 -10.66
N PHE A 362 10.71 12.96 -9.36
CA PHE A 362 9.48 12.57 -8.68
C PHE A 362 8.23 13.20 -9.33
N ALA A 363 8.26 14.50 -9.60
CA ALA A 363 7.16 15.20 -10.26
C ALA A 363 6.82 14.59 -11.63
N ARG A 364 7.83 14.24 -12.44
CA ARG A 364 7.66 13.58 -13.74
C ARG A 364 7.17 12.14 -13.59
N ALA A 365 7.72 11.38 -12.66
CA ALA A 365 7.27 10.01 -12.37
C ALA A 365 5.82 9.98 -11.89
N PHE A 366 5.44 10.88 -10.98
CA PHE A 366 4.06 11.04 -10.53
C PHE A 366 3.13 11.42 -11.69
N ALA A 367 3.51 12.37 -12.54
CA ALA A 367 2.72 12.72 -13.73
C ALA A 367 2.49 11.51 -14.65
N LYS A 368 3.52 10.68 -14.88
CA LYS A 368 3.42 9.46 -15.69
C LYS A 368 2.51 8.41 -15.04
N SER A 369 2.57 8.25 -13.71
CA SER A 369 1.69 7.31 -12.99
C SER A 369 0.23 7.74 -13.08
N GLN A 370 -0.07 9.04 -12.94
CA GLN A 370 -1.42 9.58 -13.11
C GLN A 370 -1.97 9.32 -14.52
N ILE A 371 -1.17 9.59 -15.56
CA ILE A 371 -1.53 9.29 -16.96
C ILE A 371 -1.78 7.79 -17.14
N GLY A 372 -0.91 6.94 -16.61
CA GLY A 372 -1.06 5.49 -16.63
C GLY A 372 -2.33 5.01 -15.92
N GLY A 373 -2.69 5.64 -14.80
CA GLY A 373 -3.92 5.40 -14.04
C GLY A 373 -5.21 5.95 -14.69
N GLY A 374 -5.07 6.64 -15.84
CA GLY A 374 -6.20 7.24 -16.56
C GLY A 374 -6.65 8.59 -16.01
N THR A 375 -5.88 9.21 -15.12
CA THR A 375 -6.12 10.55 -14.59
C THR A 375 -5.45 11.60 -15.48
N THR A 376 -6.23 12.55 -15.98
CA THR A 376 -5.70 13.67 -16.76
C THR A 376 -5.55 14.89 -15.87
N LEU A 377 -4.30 15.24 -15.52
CA LEU A 377 -4.00 16.45 -14.77
C LEU A 377 -4.24 17.70 -15.64
N PRO A 378 -4.97 18.71 -15.13
CA PRO A 378 -5.21 19.94 -15.89
C PRO A 378 -3.93 20.77 -15.95
N VAL A 379 -3.67 21.42 -17.09
CA VAL A 379 -2.54 22.34 -17.27
C VAL A 379 -2.91 23.82 -17.06
N LYS A 380 -4.18 24.12 -16.85
CA LYS A 380 -4.73 25.44 -16.57
C LYS A 380 -6.10 25.34 -15.93
N GLY A 381 -6.55 26.38 -15.26
CA GLY A 381 -7.91 26.47 -14.73
C GLY A 381 -7.96 26.91 -13.28
N CYS A 382 -8.90 26.36 -12.54
CA CYS A 382 -9.14 26.63 -11.13
C CYS A 382 -8.99 25.36 -10.30
N ALA A 383 -8.24 25.44 -9.21
CA ALA A 383 -8.19 24.39 -8.20
C ALA A 383 -9.07 24.79 -6.99
N PHE A 384 -9.87 23.82 -6.53
CA PHE A 384 -10.61 23.96 -5.28
C PHE A 384 -9.81 23.34 -4.14
N VAL A 385 -9.70 24.09 -3.02
CA VAL A 385 -8.94 23.69 -1.83
C VAL A 385 -9.81 23.80 -0.58
N SER A 386 -10.00 22.69 0.11
CA SER A 386 -10.71 22.64 1.39
C SER A 386 -10.06 21.58 2.28
N VAL A 387 -9.32 22.01 3.29
CA VAL A 387 -8.53 21.11 4.13
C VAL A 387 -8.91 21.24 5.60
N LYS A 388 -8.75 20.13 6.37
CA LYS A 388 -8.91 20.10 7.82
C LYS A 388 -7.91 21.07 8.49
N ASP A 389 -8.19 21.51 9.72
CA ASP A 389 -7.40 22.55 10.38
C ASP A 389 -5.92 22.17 10.53
N GLY A 390 -5.66 20.91 10.86
CA GLY A 390 -4.30 20.40 11.00
C GLY A 390 -3.48 20.39 9.71
N ASP A 391 -4.12 20.40 8.55
CA ASP A 391 -3.46 20.31 7.24
C ASP A 391 -3.22 21.68 6.59
N LYS A 392 -3.79 22.76 7.16
CA LYS A 392 -3.65 24.11 6.60
C LYS A 392 -2.20 24.56 6.41
N PRO A 393 -1.27 24.32 7.34
CA PRO A 393 0.14 24.68 7.13
C PRO A 393 0.79 23.92 5.95
N PHE A 394 0.42 22.67 5.75
CA PHE A 394 1.03 21.77 4.77
C PHE A 394 0.51 21.96 3.35
N ILE A 395 -0.72 22.50 3.17
CA ILE A 395 -1.27 22.76 1.84
C ILE A 395 -0.71 24.00 1.16
N VAL A 396 -0.07 24.89 1.92
CA VAL A 396 0.42 26.20 1.45
C VAL A 396 1.34 26.06 0.25
N GLU A 397 2.26 25.10 0.27
CA GLU A 397 3.24 24.92 -0.81
C GLU A 397 2.59 24.44 -2.09
N ALA A 398 1.63 23.50 -2.00
CA ALA A 398 0.85 23.06 -3.17
C ALA A 398 0.07 24.23 -3.81
N VAL A 399 -0.53 25.09 -2.98
CA VAL A 399 -1.25 26.29 -3.46
C VAL A 399 -0.31 27.30 -4.11
N LYS A 400 0.86 27.56 -3.54
CA LYS A 400 1.89 28.44 -4.14
C LYS A 400 2.35 27.92 -5.49
N THR A 401 2.62 26.62 -5.58
CA THR A 401 3.02 25.94 -6.82
C THR A 401 1.95 26.14 -7.90
N LEU A 402 0.66 25.88 -7.58
CA LEU A 402 -0.42 26.07 -8.54
C LEU A 402 -0.61 27.52 -8.97
N LEU A 403 -0.48 28.48 -8.04
CA LEU A 403 -0.54 29.92 -8.37
C LEU A 403 0.61 30.32 -9.30
N ALA A 404 1.82 29.83 -9.06
CA ALA A 404 2.98 30.06 -9.94
C ALA A 404 2.75 29.45 -11.33
N GLU A 405 2.04 28.32 -11.40
CA GLU A 405 1.62 27.69 -12.64
C GLU A 405 0.41 28.38 -13.32
N GLY A 406 -0.09 29.50 -12.76
CA GLY A 406 -1.16 30.30 -13.34
C GLY A 406 -2.57 29.77 -13.10
N PHE A 407 -2.77 28.90 -12.11
CA PHE A 407 -4.09 28.50 -11.66
C PHE A 407 -4.73 29.59 -10.80
N SER A 408 -6.04 29.72 -10.87
CA SER A 408 -6.83 30.38 -9.84
C SER A 408 -7.19 29.38 -8.74
N ILE A 409 -7.33 29.88 -7.51
CA ILE A 409 -7.66 29.06 -6.35
C ILE A 409 -9.00 29.49 -5.77
N LEU A 410 -9.88 28.50 -5.51
CA LEU A 410 -11.11 28.68 -4.71
C LEU A 410 -10.97 27.87 -3.42
N ALA A 411 -11.35 28.47 -2.28
CA ALA A 411 -11.31 27.78 -1.00
C ALA A 411 -12.57 28.05 -0.16
N THR A 412 -12.88 27.13 0.76
CA THR A 412 -13.99 27.28 1.71
C THR A 412 -13.53 28.00 2.97
N GLY A 413 -14.42 28.77 3.60
CA GLY A 413 -14.35 29.41 4.91
C GLY A 413 -12.97 29.46 5.60
N GLY A 414 -12.72 28.50 6.51
CA GLY A 414 -11.47 28.48 7.29
C GLY A 414 -10.21 28.28 6.46
N THR A 415 -10.23 27.51 5.36
CA THR A 415 -9.09 27.35 4.45
C THR A 415 -8.83 28.64 3.69
N HIS A 416 -9.88 29.32 3.21
CA HIS A 416 -9.76 30.63 2.54
C HIS A 416 -9.11 31.65 3.46
N THR A 417 -9.61 31.80 4.70
CA THR A 417 -9.06 32.75 5.67
C THR A 417 -7.58 32.49 5.90
N TYR A 418 -7.22 31.23 6.20
CA TYR A 418 -5.83 30.86 6.46
C TYR A 418 -4.89 31.17 5.28
N LEU A 419 -5.27 30.77 4.06
CA LEU A 419 -4.44 31.01 2.87
C LEU A 419 -4.30 32.51 2.55
N THR A 420 -5.36 33.29 2.78
CA THR A 420 -5.33 34.75 2.60
C THR A 420 -4.40 35.42 3.63
N GLU A 421 -4.41 34.96 4.88
CA GLU A 421 -3.47 35.41 5.93
C GLU A 421 -2.00 35.09 5.58
N GLN A 422 -1.77 34.01 4.79
CA GLN A 422 -0.43 33.70 4.23
C GLN A 422 -0.07 34.54 3.00
N GLY A 423 -0.90 35.54 2.63
CA GLY A 423 -0.68 36.43 1.49
C GLY A 423 -0.98 35.83 0.12
N LEU A 424 -1.72 34.72 0.05
CA LEU A 424 -2.03 34.04 -1.19
C LEU A 424 -3.36 34.57 -1.80
N ALA A 425 -3.39 34.71 -3.11
CA ALA A 425 -4.58 35.17 -3.85
C ALA A 425 -5.57 34.03 -4.02
N VAL A 426 -6.58 33.95 -3.13
CA VAL A 426 -7.57 32.88 -3.07
C VAL A 426 -8.98 33.45 -3.09
N GLY A 427 -9.85 32.91 -3.97
CA GLY A 427 -11.27 33.25 -3.99
C GLY A 427 -12.05 32.42 -2.97
N HIS A 428 -13.11 33.00 -2.41
CA HIS A 428 -14.01 32.29 -1.50
C HIS A 428 -15.15 31.58 -2.24
N VAL A 429 -15.47 30.35 -1.80
CA VAL A 429 -16.65 29.60 -2.25
C VAL A 429 -17.36 28.96 -1.05
N LYS A 430 -18.69 28.89 -1.10
CA LYS A 430 -19.49 28.25 -0.06
C LYS A 430 -19.34 26.72 -0.08
N LYS A 431 -19.35 26.10 1.11
CA LYS A 431 -19.56 24.67 1.25
C LYS A 431 -20.98 24.29 0.80
N VAL A 432 -21.21 23.00 0.57
CA VAL A 432 -22.52 22.49 0.09
C VAL A 432 -23.67 22.87 1.01
N LEU A 433 -23.49 22.79 2.31
CA LEU A 433 -24.51 23.07 3.33
C LEU A 433 -24.67 24.57 3.65
N GLU A 434 -23.78 25.43 3.16
CA GLU A 434 -23.86 26.90 3.37
C GLU A 434 -24.79 27.62 2.38
N GLY A 435 -25.44 26.86 1.50
CA GLY A 435 -26.38 27.37 0.51
C GLY A 435 -25.80 27.43 -0.91
N ARG A 436 -26.54 28.06 -1.84
CA ARG A 436 -26.19 28.18 -3.26
C ARG A 436 -25.95 29.62 -3.67
N PRO A 437 -25.08 29.89 -4.68
CA PRO A 437 -24.22 28.92 -5.35
C PRO A 437 -23.09 28.42 -4.43
N ASN A 438 -22.73 27.14 -4.55
CA ASN A 438 -21.70 26.50 -3.76
C ASN A 438 -20.67 25.78 -4.65
N ILE A 439 -19.72 25.10 -4.03
CA ILE A 439 -18.64 24.42 -4.75
C ILE A 439 -19.15 23.38 -5.77
N VAL A 440 -20.20 22.62 -5.47
CA VAL A 440 -20.77 21.65 -6.42
C VAL A 440 -21.37 22.35 -7.65
N ASP A 441 -22.00 23.53 -7.47
CA ASP A 441 -22.47 24.36 -8.58
C ASP A 441 -21.28 24.85 -9.44
N ALA A 442 -20.20 25.32 -8.81
CA ALA A 442 -18.99 25.75 -9.51
C ALA A 442 -18.35 24.61 -10.33
N MET A 443 -18.27 23.40 -9.75
CA MET A 443 -17.76 22.21 -10.45
C MET A 443 -18.63 21.87 -11.67
N LYS A 444 -19.93 21.75 -11.50
CA LYS A 444 -20.88 21.41 -12.58
C LYS A 444 -20.89 22.44 -13.72
N ASN A 445 -20.62 23.69 -13.41
CA ASN A 445 -20.49 24.76 -14.40
C ASN A 445 -19.10 24.85 -15.07
N GLY A 446 -18.20 23.89 -14.79
CA GLY A 446 -16.86 23.88 -15.36
C GLY A 446 -15.90 24.94 -14.78
N GLY A 447 -16.27 25.54 -13.65
CA GLY A 447 -15.45 26.55 -12.97
C GLY A 447 -14.29 25.98 -12.13
N VAL A 448 -14.18 24.65 -12.00
CA VAL A 448 -13.13 23.96 -11.24
C VAL A 448 -12.62 22.78 -12.06
N GLN A 449 -11.31 22.56 -12.09
CA GLN A 449 -10.64 21.48 -12.82
C GLN A 449 -9.84 20.53 -11.94
N LEU A 450 -9.55 20.90 -10.69
CA LEU A 450 -8.73 20.13 -9.74
C LEU A 450 -9.29 20.31 -8.33
N VAL A 451 -9.26 19.26 -7.52
CA VAL A 451 -9.79 19.28 -6.15
C VAL A 451 -8.76 18.76 -5.16
N PHE A 452 -8.45 19.56 -4.14
CA PHE A 452 -7.72 19.18 -2.94
C PHE A 452 -8.67 19.26 -1.74
N ASN A 453 -9.04 18.11 -1.19
CA ASN A 453 -9.99 18.07 -0.09
C ASN A 453 -9.61 17.03 0.96
N THR A 454 -9.06 17.50 2.07
CA THR A 454 -8.79 16.66 3.24
C THR A 454 -9.94 16.79 4.25
N THR A 455 -10.32 15.68 4.85
CA THR A 455 -11.47 15.64 5.78
C THR A 455 -11.09 14.87 7.04
N GLU A 456 -11.70 15.24 8.17
CA GLU A 456 -11.54 14.55 9.44
C GLU A 456 -12.89 14.41 10.13
N GLY A 457 -13.19 13.19 10.58
CA GLY A 457 -14.42 12.88 11.27
C GLY A 457 -15.65 12.71 10.36
N LYS A 458 -16.67 12.07 10.93
CA LYS A 458 -17.88 11.63 10.21
C LYS A 458 -18.62 12.77 9.53
N GLN A 459 -18.78 13.91 10.20
CA GLN A 459 -19.57 15.03 9.65
C GLN A 459 -18.91 15.62 8.41
N ALA A 460 -17.58 15.85 8.44
CA ALA A 460 -16.85 16.37 7.29
C ALA A 460 -16.87 15.39 6.11
N LEU A 461 -16.84 14.08 6.38
CA LEU A 461 -16.97 13.03 5.36
C LEU A 461 -18.36 13.05 4.71
N LEU A 462 -19.44 13.18 5.49
CA LEU A 462 -20.80 13.29 4.98
C LEU A 462 -21.00 14.57 4.16
N ASP A 463 -20.50 15.70 4.67
CA ASP A 463 -20.64 17.01 4.01
C ASP A 463 -19.91 17.07 2.66
N SER A 464 -18.80 16.31 2.51
CA SER A 464 -18.02 16.24 1.27
C SER A 464 -18.48 15.15 0.30
N PHE A 465 -19.47 14.31 0.64
CA PHE A 465 -19.94 13.22 -0.23
C PHE A 465 -20.37 13.70 -1.63
N SER A 466 -21.21 14.74 -1.69
CA SER A 466 -21.69 15.27 -2.97
C SER A 466 -20.56 15.89 -3.83
N LEU A 467 -19.54 16.46 -3.19
CA LEU A 467 -18.33 16.96 -3.83
C LEU A 467 -17.53 15.82 -4.46
N ARG A 468 -17.22 14.77 -3.69
CA ARG A 468 -16.48 13.58 -4.17
C ARG A 468 -17.20 12.92 -5.34
N ARG A 469 -18.51 12.69 -5.18
CA ARG A 469 -19.32 12.09 -6.24
C ARG A 469 -19.34 12.96 -7.51
N THR A 470 -19.41 14.28 -7.38
CA THR A 470 -19.37 15.19 -8.54
C THR A 470 -17.99 15.11 -9.21
N ALA A 471 -16.90 15.12 -8.45
CA ALA A 471 -15.55 14.98 -8.99
C ALA A 471 -15.39 13.66 -9.77
N LEU A 472 -15.85 12.54 -9.21
CA LEU A 472 -15.82 11.23 -9.88
C LEU A 472 -16.59 11.24 -11.21
N MET A 473 -17.84 11.73 -11.19
CA MET A 473 -18.70 11.74 -12.38
C MET A 473 -18.16 12.65 -13.48
N MET A 474 -17.46 13.72 -13.11
CA MET A 474 -16.83 14.65 -14.04
C MET A 474 -15.39 14.27 -14.39
N LYS A 475 -14.89 13.13 -13.88
CA LYS A 475 -13.49 12.67 -14.03
C LYS A 475 -12.48 13.74 -13.64
N MET A 476 -12.78 14.47 -12.59
CA MET A 476 -11.95 15.56 -12.08
C MET A 476 -10.91 14.98 -11.11
N PRO A 477 -9.61 15.27 -11.28
CA PRO A 477 -8.58 14.85 -10.34
C PRO A 477 -8.91 15.33 -8.92
N TYR A 478 -8.81 14.40 -7.97
CA TYR A 478 -9.23 14.63 -6.59
C TYR A 478 -8.21 14.00 -5.64
N TYR A 479 -7.62 14.80 -4.77
CA TYR A 479 -6.58 14.39 -3.83
C TYR A 479 -7.04 14.61 -2.40
N THR A 480 -6.84 13.61 -1.56
CA THR A 480 -7.32 13.53 -0.17
C THR A 480 -6.24 13.85 0.85
N THR A 481 -4.99 14.03 0.42
CA THR A 481 -3.84 14.33 1.28
C THR A 481 -3.10 15.58 0.82
N THR A 482 -2.38 16.21 1.73
CA THR A 482 -1.51 17.35 1.40
C THR A 482 -0.30 16.90 0.59
N ALA A 483 0.21 15.69 0.83
CA ALA A 483 1.29 15.08 0.05
C ALA A 483 0.85 14.84 -1.41
N GLY A 484 -0.31 14.22 -1.63
CA GLY A 484 -0.89 14.03 -2.96
C GLY A 484 -1.21 15.36 -3.67
N ALA A 485 -1.68 16.36 -2.94
CA ALA A 485 -1.92 17.70 -3.47
C ALA A 485 -0.62 18.37 -3.96
N LEU A 486 0.46 18.27 -3.18
CA LEU A 486 1.77 18.80 -3.56
C LEU A 486 2.35 18.04 -4.76
N ALA A 487 2.31 16.71 -4.74
CA ALA A 487 2.75 15.88 -5.86
C ALA A 487 2.01 16.22 -7.15
N ALA A 488 0.69 16.40 -7.09
CA ALA A 488 -0.12 16.80 -8.25
C ALA A 488 0.23 18.20 -8.75
N ALA A 489 0.45 19.17 -7.86
CA ALA A 489 0.87 20.52 -8.23
C ALA A 489 2.23 20.53 -8.94
N GLN A 490 3.20 19.79 -8.42
CA GLN A 490 4.53 19.63 -9.03
C GLN A 490 4.46 18.91 -10.39
N ALA A 491 3.64 17.85 -10.47
CA ALA A 491 3.42 17.11 -11.72
C ALA A 491 2.82 18.01 -12.82
N ILE A 492 1.88 18.90 -12.47
CA ILE A 492 1.32 19.89 -13.39
C ILE A 492 2.42 20.79 -13.95
N GLY A 493 3.35 21.26 -13.11
CA GLY A 493 4.51 22.05 -13.53
C GLY A 493 5.37 21.28 -14.54
N ALA A 494 5.70 20.01 -14.25
CA ALA A 494 6.47 19.16 -15.15
C ALA A 494 5.78 18.91 -16.49
N ILE A 495 4.45 18.69 -16.50
CA ILE A 495 3.67 18.54 -17.74
C ILE A 495 3.70 19.82 -18.58
N LYS A 496 3.54 20.99 -17.94
CA LYS A 496 3.56 22.29 -18.64
C LYS A 496 4.93 22.65 -19.20
N ALA A 497 5.99 22.26 -18.52
CA ALA A 497 7.36 22.41 -19.02
C ALA A 497 7.63 21.51 -20.23
N GLY A 498 6.75 20.55 -20.56
CA GLY A 498 6.95 19.62 -21.68
C GLY A 498 8.04 18.58 -21.40
N GLU A 499 8.28 18.27 -20.14
CA GLU A 499 9.42 17.46 -19.71
C GLU A 499 9.16 15.95 -19.75
N LEU A 500 7.92 15.51 -19.99
CA LEU A 500 7.61 14.08 -20.01
C LEU A 500 8.15 13.44 -21.30
N ASP A 501 8.95 12.38 -21.13
CA ASP A 501 9.37 11.49 -22.21
C ASP A 501 8.91 10.05 -21.94
N VAL A 502 8.90 9.23 -22.97
CA VAL A 502 8.52 7.82 -22.91
C VAL A 502 9.73 6.98 -23.24
N ARG A 503 10.06 6.04 -22.37
CA ARG A 503 11.19 5.10 -22.56
C ARG A 503 10.79 3.68 -22.16
N PRO A 504 11.41 2.65 -22.72
CA PRO A 504 11.26 1.28 -22.27
C PRO A 504 11.69 1.15 -20.81
N ILE A 505 10.96 0.33 -20.03
CA ILE A 505 11.30 0.10 -18.62
C ILE A 505 12.69 -0.54 -18.47
N GLN A 506 13.14 -1.28 -19.46
CA GLN A 506 14.46 -1.93 -19.52
C GLN A 506 15.63 -0.93 -19.55
N ASP A 507 15.36 0.32 -19.91
CA ASP A 507 16.38 1.38 -19.94
C ASP A 507 16.66 1.96 -18.55
N TYR A 508 15.92 1.53 -17.52
CA TYR A 508 16.03 2.00 -16.13
C TYR A 508 16.75 0.99 -15.21
N GLY A 509 17.11 -0.19 -15.69
CA GLY A 509 17.75 -1.28 -14.91
C GLY A 509 19.20 -1.52 -15.23
#